data_a6b1f8eafc09d5976606f4bd7c619d6e
#
_entry.id   a6b1f8eafc09d5976606f4bd7c619d6e
#
_cell.length_a   1.000
_cell.length_b   1.000
_cell.length_c   1.000
_cell.angle_alpha   90.00
_cell.angle_beta   90.00
_cell.angle_gamma   90.00
#
_symmetry.space_group_name_H-M   'P 1'
#
loop_
_entity.id
_entity.type
_entity.pdbx_description
1 polymer ?
#
loop_
_entity_poly.entity_id
_entity_poly.type
_entity_poly.pdbx_seq_one_letter_code
_entity_poly.pdbx_strand_id
1 'polypeptide(L)'
;MLKSKITGKTAKVWIAALIFFAVVWLYPVHMKNIVLWMDTSEETEAMVVSRLFWDAGEGFSEERLSENAIVAQEIFVRVPRKAMKEAKQYRLTLQNEGKDITIYKIKLNGDEIPAEKFLSYVESTENLELEQQGEYLVAHVQGTDPTMTFDTDFTKLFKRKWHMANVTRLWLSLAGAIATIWGLIYVKMEDKE
;
A
#
# COMPACT_ATOMS: atom_id res chain seq x y z
N MET A 1 -46.96 -20.62 -0.04
CA MET A 1 -45.77 -20.40 0.85
C MET A 1 -44.84 -21.61 0.73
N LEU A 2 -43.87 -21.59 -0.18
CA LEU A 2 -42.86 -22.65 -0.30
C LEU A 2 -41.84 -22.48 0.82
N LYS A 3 -41.97 -23.24 1.89
CA LYS A 3 -40.88 -23.48 2.82
C LYS A 3 -39.85 -24.39 2.12
N SER A 4 -38.89 -23.80 1.45
CA SER A 4 -37.69 -24.53 0.99
C SER A 4 -37.01 -25.10 2.20
N LYS A 5 -37.08 -26.42 2.41
CA LYS A 5 -36.23 -27.11 3.36
C LYS A 5 -34.80 -26.91 2.88
N ILE A 6 -34.03 -26.11 3.63
CA ILE A 6 -32.59 -26.01 3.40
C ILE A 6 -32.01 -27.38 3.74
N THR A 7 -31.62 -28.13 2.72
CA THR A 7 -30.95 -29.43 2.93
C THR A 7 -29.58 -29.20 3.55
N GLY A 8 -29.04 -30.17 4.29
CA GLY A 8 -27.72 -30.05 4.90
C GLY A 8 -26.60 -29.76 3.87
N LYS A 9 -26.77 -30.22 2.61
CA LYS A 9 -25.86 -29.95 1.49
C LYS A 9 -25.89 -28.47 1.09
N THR A 10 -27.08 -27.89 0.93
CA THR A 10 -27.29 -26.46 0.63
C THR A 10 -26.67 -25.57 1.71
N ALA A 11 -26.82 -25.91 2.99
CA ALA A 11 -26.20 -25.20 4.10
C ALA A 11 -24.69 -25.18 4.00
N LYS A 12 -24.06 -26.31 3.62
CA LYS A 12 -22.60 -26.39 3.44
C LYS A 12 -22.10 -25.45 2.32
N VAL A 13 -22.82 -25.36 1.20
CA VAL A 13 -22.46 -24.44 0.10
C VAL A 13 -22.51 -22.98 0.58
N TRP A 14 -23.53 -22.60 1.33
CA TRP A 14 -23.64 -21.24 1.88
C TRP A 14 -22.54 -20.92 2.88
N ILE A 15 -22.19 -21.88 3.78
CA ILE A 15 -21.10 -21.71 4.74
C ILE A 15 -19.78 -21.52 4.00
N ALA A 16 -19.49 -22.35 2.97
CA ALA A 16 -18.28 -22.23 2.19
C ALA A 16 -18.19 -20.87 1.46
N ALA A 17 -19.32 -20.41 0.90
CA ALA A 17 -19.39 -19.08 0.28
C ALA A 17 -19.13 -17.96 1.28
N LEU A 18 -19.73 -17.98 2.45
CA LEU A 18 -19.51 -16.99 3.50
C LEU A 18 -18.05 -16.94 3.95
N ILE A 19 -17.43 -18.11 4.14
CA ILE A 19 -16.01 -18.20 4.50
C ILE A 19 -15.15 -17.61 3.38
N PHE A 20 -15.43 -17.96 2.11
CA PHE A 20 -14.69 -17.43 0.97
C PHE A 20 -14.76 -15.89 0.90
N PHE A 21 -15.97 -15.32 0.98
CA PHE A 21 -16.15 -13.87 0.97
C PHE A 21 -15.51 -13.21 2.20
N ALA A 22 -15.61 -13.80 3.37
CA ALA A 22 -14.91 -13.31 4.56
C ALA A 22 -13.40 -13.30 4.35
N VAL A 23 -12.81 -14.35 3.78
CA VAL A 23 -11.37 -14.41 3.46
C VAL A 23 -11.00 -13.33 2.44
N VAL A 24 -11.74 -13.16 1.35
CA VAL A 24 -11.45 -12.14 0.32
C VAL A 24 -11.49 -10.71 0.87
N TRP A 25 -12.41 -10.43 1.81
CA TRP A 25 -12.63 -9.07 2.30
C TRP A 25 -11.95 -8.75 3.63
N LEU A 26 -11.80 -9.73 4.51
CA LEU A 26 -11.22 -9.56 5.85
C LEU A 26 -9.74 -9.93 5.90
N TYR A 27 -9.29 -10.83 5.02
CA TYR A 27 -7.89 -11.21 5.02
C TYR A 27 -7.00 -10.02 4.67
N PRO A 28 -6.00 -9.72 5.51
CA PRO A 28 -5.18 -8.51 5.39
C PRO A 28 -4.24 -8.52 4.19
N VAL A 29 -4.32 -9.55 3.34
CA VAL A 29 -3.40 -9.76 2.22
C VAL A 29 -3.26 -8.53 1.35
N HIS A 30 -4.23 -7.64 1.34
CA HIS A 30 -4.05 -6.55 0.42
C HIS A 30 -4.78 -5.27 0.85
N MET A 31 -3.98 -4.34 1.23
CA MET A 31 -4.13 -2.93 0.97
C MET A 31 -5.10 -2.19 1.84
N LYS A 32 -4.96 -2.43 3.11
CA LYS A 32 -5.29 -1.36 4.06
C LYS A 32 -4.31 -0.20 3.87
N ASN A 33 -3.06 -0.52 3.48
CA ASN A 33 -1.98 0.46 3.28
C ASN A 33 -1.19 0.09 2.02
N ILE A 34 -0.67 1.08 1.30
CA ILE A 34 0.42 0.90 0.34
C ILE A 34 1.73 1.10 1.09
N VAL A 35 2.73 0.32 0.75
CA VAL A 35 4.05 0.42 1.36
C VAL A 35 5.04 0.92 0.32
N LEU A 36 5.67 2.06 0.61
CA LEU A 36 6.89 2.49 -0.04
C LEU A 36 8.05 1.92 0.79
N TRP A 37 8.89 1.12 0.17
CA TRP A 37 10.03 0.47 0.77
C TRP A 37 11.31 0.94 0.08
N MET A 38 12.32 1.27 0.88
CA MET A 38 13.64 1.66 0.38
C MET A 38 14.68 0.85 1.12
N ASP A 39 15.60 0.28 0.37
CA ASP A 39 16.76 -0.43 0.90
C ASP A 39 17.92 0.55 1.07
N THR A 40 18.44 0.66 2.28
CA THR A 40 19.56 1.52 2.61
C THR A 40 20.68 0.67 3.23
N SER A 41 21.89 0.76 2.72
CA SER A 41 22.99 -0.15 3.12
C SER A 41 23.66 0.19 4.45
N GLU A 42 23.31 1.29 5.09
CA GLU A 42 23.97 1.66 6.33
C GLU A 42 23.28 1.03 7.52
N GLU A 43 24.07 0.28 8.32
CA GLU A 43 23.73 -0.05 9.69
C GLU A 43 23.65 1.26 10.50
N THR A 44 22.51 1.89 10.47
CA THR A 44 22.22 2.95 11.41
C THR A 44 21.86 2.28 12.74
N GLU A 45 22.76 2.33 13.72
CA GLU A 45 22.44 1.96 15.12
C GLU A 45 21.32 2.85 15.69
N ALA A 46 21.04 3.98 15.05
CA ALA A 46 19.96 4.90 15.43
C ALA A 46 18.64 4.45 14.81
N MET A 47 17.58 4.42 15.61
CA MET A 47 16.22 4.28 15.12
C MET A 47 15.87 5.54 14.31
N VAL A 48 15.94 5.43 12.99
CA VAL A 48 15.49 6.50 12.09
C VAL A 48 13.97 6.41 11.97
N VAL A 49 13.28 7.51 12.19
CA VAL A 49 11.83 7.60 12.03
C VAL A 49 11.54 8.27 10.70
N SER A 50 10.76 7.59 9.86
CA SER A 50 10.24 8.19 8.64
C SER A 50 8.81 8.70 8.89
N ARG A 51 8.55 9.95 8.50
CA ARG A 51 7.24 10.59 8.63
C ARG A 51 6.69 10.93 7.25
N LEU A 52 5.55 10.35 6.92
CA LEU A 52 4.85 10.67 5.71
C LEU A 52 3.67 11.58 6.03
N PHE A 53 3.75 12.81 5.60
CA PHE A 53 2.64 13.75 5.62
C PHE A 53 1.87 13.71 4.31
N TRP A 54 0.59 14.04 4.36
CA TRP A 54 -0.19 14.28 3.13
C TRP A 54 -1.03 15.55 3.24
N ASP A 55 -1.06 16.28 2.15
CA ASP A 55 -1.93 17.44 1.97
C ASP A 55 -3.23 17.03 1.29
N ALA A 56 -4.37 17.37 1.88
CA ALA A 56 -5.69 17.22 1.28
C ALA A 56 -6.19 18.51 0.57
N GLY A 57 -5.34 19.53 0.51
CA GLY A 57 -5.61 20.84 -0.09
C GLY A 57 -5.66 21.99 0.89
N GLU A 58 -5.25 21.75 2.14
CA GLU A 58 -5.18 22.73 3.22
C GLU A 58 -3.74 22.89 3.76
N GLY A 59 -2.77 22.26 3.07
CA GLY A 59 -1.39 22.16 3.49
C GLY A 59 -1.10 20.92 4.35
N PHE A 60 0.20 20.72 4.64
CA PHE A 60 0.67 19.62 5.49
C PHE A 60 0.38 19.94 6.97
N SER A 61 -0.08 18.95 7.73
CA SER A 61 -0.37 19.08 9.16
C SER A 61 -0.06 17.81 9.94
N GLU A 62 0.19 17.92 11.24
CA GLU A 62 0.43 16.78 12.15
C GLU A 62 -0.79 15.84 12.28
N GLU A 63 -1.98 16.30 11.94
CA GLU A 63 -3.18 15.45 11.93
C GLU A 63 -3.21 14.49 10.74
N ARG A 64 -2.39 14.76 9.73
CA ARG A 64 -2.28 13.99 8.48
C ARG A 64 -0.89 13.41 8.34
N LEU A 65 -0.53 12.59 9.32
CA LEU A 65 0.78 11.97 9.47
C LEU A 65 0.66 10.45 9.55
N SER A 66 1.59 9.77 8.91
CA SER A 66 1.90 8.35 9.15
C SER A 66 3.36 8.24 9.56
N GLU A 67 3.59 7.86 10.81
CA GLU A 67 4.91 7.66 11.36
C GLU A 67 5.30 6.18 11.29
N ASN A 68 6.51 5.90 10.85
CA ASN A 68 7.02 4.56 10.71
C ASN A 68 8.45 4.50 11.25
N ALA A 69 8.70 3.54 12.11
CA ALA A 69 10.06 3.27 12.57
C ALA A 69 10.86 2.59 11.44
N ILE A 70 12.11 2.99 11.29
CA ILE A 70 13.08 2.31 10.44
C ILE A 70 13.75 1.24 11.29
N VAL A 71 13.71 0.01 10.78
CA VAL A 71 14.40 -1.11 11.43
C VAL A 71 15.54 -1.53 10.52
N ALA A 72 16.77 -1.42 11.03
CA ALA A 72 18.01 -1.80 10.33
C ALA A 72 18.21 -1.00 9.01
N GLN A 73 18.40 -1.69 7.90
CA GLN A 73 18.76 -1.13 6.59
C GLN A 73 17.57 -0.80 5.70
N GLU A 74 16.35 -0.72 6.25
CA GLU A 74 15.15 -0.60 5.43
C GLU A 74 14.22 0.50 5.93
N ILE A 75 13.82 1.37 5.03
CA ILE A 75 12.82 2.41 5.29
C ILE A 75 11.46 1.91 4.81
N PHE A 76 10.53 1.70 5.73
CA PHE A 76 9.15 1.34 5.42
C PHE A 76 8.24 2.53 5.66
N VAL A 77 7.58 2.99 4.60
CA VAL A 77 6.59 4.05 4.68
C VAL A 77 5.21 3.48 4.35
N ARG A 78 4.34 3.42 5.34
CA ARG A 78 2.96 2.99 5.14
C ARG A 78 2.09 4.18 4.76
N VAL A 79 1.45 4.10 3.60
CA VAL A 79 0.47 5.09 3.16
C VAL A 79 -0.93 4.62 3.58
N PRO A 80 -1.56 5.26 4.57
CA PRO A 80 -2.86 4.81 5.06
C PRO A 80 -3.97 5.05 4.03
N ARG A 81 -5.05 4.27 4.14
CA ARG A 81 -6.20 4.37 3.23
C ARG A 81 -6.78 5.79 3.14
N LYS A 82 -6.77 6.53 4.25
CA LYS A 82 -7.24 7.90 4.29
C LYS A 82 -6.40 8.77 3.37
N ALA A 83 -5.06 8.71 3.52
CA ALA A 83 -4.14 9.45 2.65
C ALA A 83 -4.34 9.10 1.16
N MET A 84 -4.47 7.81 0.82
CA MET A 84 -4.70 7.40 -0.57
C MET A 84 -5.96 7.97 -1.20
N LYS A 85 -6.99 8.27 -0.40
CA LYS A 85 -8.23 8.87 -0.87
C LYS A 85 -8.15 10.38 -1.01
N GLU A 86 -7.57 11.04 -0.01
CA GLU A 86 -7.68 12.48 0.20
C GLU A 86 -6.46 13.24 -0.33
N ALA A 87 -5.29 12.60 -0.37
CA ALA A 87 -4.05 13.29 -0.70
C ALA A 87 -4.07 13.90 -2.10
N LYS A 88 -3.66 15.15 -2.16
CA LYS A 88 -3.26 15.86 -3.36
C LYS A 88 -1.75 15.82 -3.55
N GLN A 89 -1.02 15.78 -2.44
CA GLN A 89 0.44 15.77 -2.41
C GLN A 89 0.95 14.99 -1.20
N TYR A 90 2.15 14.44 -1.28
CA TYR A 90 2.84 13.77 -0.18
C TYR A 90 4.17 14.45 0.12
N ARG A 91 4.55 14.43 1.40
CA ARG A 91 5.87 14.87 1.88
C ARG A 91 6.43 13.80 2.80
N LEU A 92 7.63 13.32 2.48
CA LEU A 92 8.37 12.37 3.30
C LEU A 92 9.48 13.09 4.04
N THR A 93 9.50 12.99 5.36
CA THR A 93 10.59 13.45 6.21
C THR A 93 11.35 12.24 6.72
N LEU A 94 12.68 12.29 6.59
CA LEU A 94 13.59 11.26 7.08
C LEU A 94 14.31 11.85 8.29
N GLN A 95 13.97 11.41 9.49
CA GLN A 95 14.73 11.79 10.67
C GLN A 95 16.04 11.02 10.67
N ASN A 96 17.12 11.69 10.29
CA ASN A 96 18.46 11.17 10.32
C ASN A 96 19.40 12.20 11.00
N GLU A 97 20.40 11.73 11.73
CA GLU A 97 21.35 12.55 12.49
C GLU A 97 22.42 13.25 11.61
N GLY A 98 22.02 13.74 10.42
CA GLY A 98 22.92 14.48 9.52
C GLY A 98 23.89 13.60 8.72
N LYS A 99 23.58 12.32 8.57
CA LYS A 99 24.35 11.38 7.74
C LYS A 99 23.69 11.21 6.38
N ASP A 100 24.51 11.09 5.35
CA ASP A 100 24.04 10.73 4.02
C ASP A 100 23.40 9.34 4.02
N ILE A 101 22.37 9.18 3.22
CA ILE A 101 21.64 7.92 3.08
C ILE A 101 21.78 7.43 1.63
N THR A 102 22.37 6.28 1.43
CA THR A 102 22.38 5.63 0.11
C THR A 102 21.18 4.72 -0.03
N ILE A 103 20.36 4.94 -1.05
CA ILE A 103 19.14 4.17 -1.33
C ILE A 103 19.42 3.31 -2.55
N TYR A 104 19.64 2.01 -2.33
CA TYR A 104 19.99 1.05 -3.39
C TYR A 104 18.77 0.58 -4.18
N LYS A 105 17.64 0.49 -3.54
CA LYS A 105 16.43 -0.03 -4.17
C LYS A 105 15.18 0.61 -3.59
N ILE A 106 14.26 0.93 -4.48
CA ILE A 106 12.96 1.53 -4.12
C ILE A 106 11.86 0.62 -4.65
N LYS A 107 10.92 0.25 -3.81
CA LYS A 107 9.75 -0.54 -4.21
C LYS A 107 8.47 0.10 -3.72
N LEU A 108 7.48 0.15 -4.58
CA LEU A 108 6.12 0.53 -4.22
C LEU A 108 5.22 -0.70 -4.27
N ASN A 109 4.83 -1.17 -3.09
CA ASN A 109 3.98 -2.34 -2.93
C ASN A 109 4.52 -3.59 -3.67
N GLY A 110 5.84 -3.77 -3.61
CA GLY A 110 6.56 -4.87 -4.23
C GLY A 110 7.08 -4.60 -5.65
N ASP A 111 6.53 -3.62 -6.37
CA ASP A 111 7.03 -3.24 -7.69
C ASP A 111 8.21 -2.28 -7.56
N GLU A 112 9.31 -2.59 -8.22
CA GLU A 112 10.52 -1.78 -8.22
C GLU A 112 10.33 -0.47 -9.01
N ILE A 113 10.84 0.63 -8.46
CA ILE A 113 10.88 1.94 -9.09
C ILE A 113 12.35 2.28 -9.34
N PRO A 114 12.78 2.44 -10.61
CA PRO A 114 14.14 2.89 -10.91
C PRO A 114 14.45 4.25 -10.26
N ALA A 115 15.71 4.48 -9.87
CA ALA A 115 16.16 5.70 -9.21
C ALA A 115 15.79 6.97 -10.00
N GLU A 116 16.07 6.98 -11.32
CA GLU A 116 15.71 8.07 -12.22
C GLU A 116 14.20 8.37 -12.18
N LYS A 117 13.37 7.30 -12.19
CA LYS A 117 11.92 7.45 -12.15
C LYS A 117 11.44 7.97 -10.79
N PHE A 118 12.06 7.54 -9.70
CA PHE A 118 11.75 8.06 -8.38
C PHE A 118 12.08 9.54 -8.25
N LEU A 119 13.27 9.95 -8.72
CA LEU A 119 13.67 11.36 -8.76
C LEU A 119 12.69 12.22 -9.57
N SER A 120 12.18 11.70 -10.68
CA SER A 120 11.20 12.45 -11.49
C SER A 120 9.88 12.74 -10.77
N TYR A 121 9.61 12.10 -9.66
CA TYR A 121 8.46 12.36 -8.80
C TYR A 121 8.74 13.37 -7.68
N VAL A 122 10.01 13.68 -7.40
CA VAL A 122 10.38 14.63 -6.36
C VAL A 122 10.25 16.04 -6.92
N GLU A 123 9.33 16.82 -6.39
CA GLU A 123 9.08 18.20 -6.79
C GLU A 123 10.04 19.18 -6.09
N SER A 124 10.30 18.97 -4.82
CA SER A 124 11.21 19.77 -4.02
C SER A 124 11.80 19.00 -2.85
N THR A 125 12.95 19.46 -2.38
CA THR A 125 13.64 18.98 -1.18
C THR A 125 13.93 20.13 -0.24
N GLU A 126 13.97 19.85 1.05
CA GLU A 126 14.36 20.79 2.11
C GLU A 126 15.33 20.08 3.06
N ASN A 127 16.46 20.69 3.37
CA ASN A 127 17.56 20.10 4.15
C ASN A 127 18.06 18.75 3.59
N LEU A 128 17.88 18.54 2.29
CA LEU A 128 18.18 17.29 1.59
C LEU A 128 18.54 17.59 0.14
N GLU A 129 19.62 17.01 -0.34
CA GLU A 129 19.97 16.99 -1.76
C GLU A 129 19.97 15.54 -2.25
N LEU A 130 19.33 15.28 -3.38
CA LEU A 130 19.27 13.95 -3.96
C LEU A 130 20.14 13.89 -5.20
N GLU A 131 21.11 12.98 -5.20
CA GLU A 131 21.99 12.71 -6.31
C GLU A 131 21.78 11.29 -6.83
N GLN A 132 21.65 11.14 -8.14
CA GLN A 132 21.66 9.82 -8.75
C GLN A 132 23.08 9.37 -9.06
N GLN A 133 23.47 8.22 -8.52
CA GLN A 133 24.75 7.59 -8.80
C GLN A 133 24.53 6.19 -9.41
N GLY A 134 24.44 6.15 -10.75
CA GLY A 134 24.13 4.92 -11.46
C GLY A 134 22.69 4.44 -11.20
N GLU A 135 22.54 3.26 -10.59
CA GLU A 135 21.23 2.65 -10.31
C GLU A 135 20.69 3.00 -8.91
N TYR A 136 21.43 3.72 -8.08
CA TYR A 136 21.02 4.10 -6.72
C TYR A 136 20.98 5.61 -6.54
N LEU A 137 20.38 6.03 -5.43
CA LEU A 137 20.30 7.42 -5.00
C LEU A 137 21.12 7.66 -3.76
N VAL A 138 21.80 8.79 -3.72
CA VAL A 138 22.41 9.31 -2.50
C VAL A 138 21.61 10.51 -2.04
N ALA A 139 21.14 10.46 -0.81
CA ALA A 139 20.44 11.54 -0.14
C ALA A 139 21.43 12.23 0.82
N HIS A 140 21.95 13.38 0.41
CA HIS A 140 22.86 14.21 1.22
C HIS A 140 22.06 15.03 2.21
N VAL A 141 22.19 14.71 3.48
CA VAL A 141 21.45 15.40 4.55
C VAL A 141 22.20 16.66 4.96
N GLN A 142 21.57 17.83 4.78
CA GLN A 142 22.16 19.14 5.00
C GLN A 142 21.73 19.80 6.34
N GLY A 143 20.81 19.18 7.09
CA GLY A 143 20.28 19.77 8.31
C GLY A 143 19.36 18.83 9.09
N THR A 144 18.58 19.40 10.00
CA THR A 144 17.55 18.67 10.73
C THR A 144 16.29 18.52 9.87
N ASP A 145 15.56 17.41 10.04
CA ASP A 145 14.31 17.11 9.34
C ASP A 145 14.42 17.17 7.80
N PRO A 146 15.33 16.38 7.17
CA PRO A 146 15.44 16.32 5.73
C PRO A 146 14.13 15.82 5.11
N THR A 147 13.59 16.60 4.17
CA THR A 147 12.29 16.31 3.56
C THR A 147 12.37 16.23 2.04
N MET A 148 11.51 15.40 1.46
CA MET A 148 11.21 15.40 0.04
C MET A 148 9.69 15.51 -0.17
N THR A 149 9.29 16.42 -1.01
CA THR A 149 7.90 16.63 -1.41
C THR A 149 7.71 16.06 -2.82
N PHE A 150 6.66 15.28 -2.99
CA PHE A 150 6.39 14.59 -4.24
C PHE A 150 5.35 15.32 -5.07
N ASP A 151 5.45 15.18 -6.37
CA ASP A 151 4.51 15.74 -7.33
C ASP A 151 3.13 15.02 -7.35
N THR A 152 2.23 15.54 -8.16
CA THR A 152 0.90 14.98 -8.34
C THR A 152 0.91 13.61 -9.04
N ASP A 153 1.94 13.30 -9.82
CA ASP A 153 2.04 12.03 -10.55
C ASP A 153 2.41 10.89 -9.60
N PHE A 154 3.23 11.16 -8.59
CA PHE A 154 3.45 10.23 -7.49
C PHE A 154 2.15 9.93 -6.72
N THR A 155 1.37 10.96 -6.45
CA THR A 155 0.04 10.81 -5.81
C THR A 155 -0.90 9.95 -6.66
N LYS A 156 -0.93 10.15 -7.98
CA LYS A 156 -1.71 9.32 -8.91
C LYS A 156 -1.23 7.87 -8.92
N LEU A 157 0.08 7.64 -8.80
CA LEU A 157 0.65 6.30 -8.72
C LEU A 157 0.11 5.53 -7.52
N PHE A 158 0.05 6.13 -6.34
CA PHE A 158 -0.57 5.53 -5.15
C PHE A 158 -2.06 5.23 -5.37
N LYS A 159 -2.81 6.18 -5.90
CA LYS A 159 -4.25 6.02 -6.18
C LYS A 159 -4.50 4.88 -7.18
N ARG A 160 -3.69 4.80 -8.23
CA ARG A 160 -3.78 3.73 -9.24
C ARG A 160 -3.52 2.36 -8.64
N LYS A 161 -2.46 2.21 -7.83
CA LYS A 161 -2.14 0.94 -7.16
C LYS A 161 -3.27 0.48 -6.25
N TRP A 162 -3.81 1.37 -5.45
CA TRP A 162 -4.94 1.06 -4.58
C TRP A 162 -6.20 0.66 -5.37
N HIS A 163 -6.48 1.33 -6.47
CA HIS A 163 -7.62 1.03 -7.33
C HIS A 163 -7.52 -0.37 -7.95
N MET A 164 -6.37 -0.71 -8.51
CA MET A 164 -6.13 -2.04 -9.10
C MET A 164 -6.38 -3.18 -8.11
N ALA A 165 -5.99 -2.98 -6.86
CA ALA A 165 -6.24 -3.98 -5.83
C ALA A 165 -7.72 -4.20 -5.51
N ASN A 166 -8.50 -3.11 -5.47
CA ASN A 166 -9.94 -3.21 -5.26
C ASN A 166 -10.63 -3.89 -6.46
N VAL A 167 -10.16 -3.63 -7.68
CA VAL A 167 -10.64 -4.32 -8.89
C VAL A 167 -10.38 -5.82 -8.80
N THR A 168 -9.20 -6.24 -8.36
CA THR A 168 -8.88 -7.66 -8.18
C THR A 168 -9.82 -8.32 -7.16
N ARG A 169 -10.11 -7.65 -6.03
CA ARG A 169 -11.08 -8.16 -5.04
C ARG A 169 -12.48 -8.29 -5.63
N LEU A 170 -12.90 -7.35 -6.45
CA LEU A 170 -14.19 -7.40 -7.13
C LEU A 170 -14.28 -8.62 -8.04
N TRP A 171 -13.26 -8.89 -8.85
CA TRP A 171 -13.19 -10.07 -9.71
C TRP A 171 -13.20 -11.38 -8.92
N LEU A 172 -12.46 -11.48 -7.83
CA LEU A 172 -12.49 -12.65 -6.96
C LEU A 172 -13.86 -12.86 -6.34
N SER A 173 -14.53 -11.78 -5.91
CA SER A 173 -15.88 -11.86 -5.36
C SER A 173 -16.90 -12.32 -6.41
N LEU A 174 -16.78 -11.84 -7.64
CA LEU A 174 -17.63 -12.27 -8.75
C LEU A 174 -17.42 -13.75 -9.08
N ALA A 175 -16.17 -14.21 -9.17
CA ALA A 175 -15.87 -15.63 -9.39
C ALA A 175 -16.43 -16.51 -8.26
N GLY A 176 -16.32 -16.08 -7.01
CA GLY A 176 -16.89 -16.78 -5.85
C GLY A 176 -18.44 -16.85 -5.91
N ALA A 177 -19.09 -15.77 -6.34
CA ALA A 177 -20.54 -15.76 -6.52
C ALA A 177 -21.00 -16.76 -7.60
N ILE A 178 -20.31 -16.78 -8.75
CA ILE A 178 -20.57 -17.75 -9.81
C ILE A 178 -20.39 -19.18 -9.31
N ALA A 179 -19.29 -19.48 -8.64
CA ALA A 179 -19.03 -20.80 -8.07
C ALA A 179 -20.12 -21.23 -7.07
N THR A 180 -20.60 -20.30 -6.24
CA THR A 180 -21.69 -20.55 -5.29
C THR A 180 -23.00 -20.91 -6.02
N ILE A 181 -23.36 -20.17 -7.06
CA ILE A 181 -24.56 -20.44 -7.87
C ILE A 181 -24.47 -21.84 -8.49
N TRP A 182 -23.33 -22.19 -9.09
CA TRP A 182 -23.10 -23.51 -9.66
C TRP A 182 -23.21 -24.62 -8.61
N GLY A 183 -22.63 -24.44 -7.43
CA GLY A 183 -22.71 -25.37 -6.32
C GLY A 183 -24.17 -25.60 -5.87
N LEU A 184 -24.98 -24.55 -5.80
CA LEU A 184 -26.40 -24.64 -5.45
C LEU A 184 -27.23 -25.36 -6.51
N ILE A 185 -26.96 -25.12 -7.80
CA ILE A 185 -27.59 -25.81 -8.91
C ILE A 185 -27.25 -27.29 -8.85
N TYR A 186 -25.98 -27.65 -8.65
CA TYR A 186 -25.53 -29.04 -8.56
C TYR A 186 -26.24 -29.79 -7.43
N VAL A 187 -26.26 -29.22 -6.22
CA VAL A 187 -26.95 -29.82 -5.07
C VAL A 187 -28.44 -30.03 -5.36
N LYS A 188 -29.09 -29.07 -6.04
CA LYS A 188 -30.52 -29.18 -6.39
C LYS A 188 -30.80 -30.25 -7.45
N MET A 189 -29.84 -30.53 -8.33
CA MET A 189 -29.97 -31.62 -9.32
C MET A 189 -29.82 -32.98 -8.65
N GLU A 190 -28.84 -33.13 -7.75
CA GLU A 190 -28.59 -34.37 -7.00
C GLU A 190 -29.75 -34.74 -6.05
N ASP A 191 -30.46 -33.77 -5.48
CA ASP A 191 -31.62 -34.01 -4.61
C ASP A 191 -32.88 -34.43 -5.41
N LYS A 192 -32.84 -34.52 -6.75
CA LYS A 192 -33.94 -34.94 -7.60
C LYS A 192 -33.81 -36.36 -8.14
N GLU A 193 -32.62 -36.95 -8.03
CA GLU A 193 -32.34 -38.36 -8.34
C GLU A 193 -32.57 -39.22 -7.07
#